data_5ffbb1f2c3e380d013cd175486ac28ae
#
_entry.id   5ffbb1f2c3e380d013cd175486ac28ae
#
_cell.length_a   1.000
_cell.length_b   1.000
_cell.length_c   1.000
_cell.angle_alpha   90.00
_cell.angle_beta   90.00
_cell.angle_gamma   90.00
#
_symmetry.space_group_name_H-M   'P 1'
#
loop_
_entity.id
_entity.type
_entity.pdbx_description
1 polymer ?
#
loop_
_entity_poly.entity_id
_entity_poly.type
_entity_poly.pdbx_seq_one_letter_code
_entity_poly.pdbx_strand_id
1 'polypeptide(L)'
;MAPSSVEVMIDQRPTPGKSSRAASSGKQTNFRSGDPSVALEQMLGDAETTGPPTFHSPARARAYFKHRLAIAFRIFAQFGFCEGVAGHITCRDPIDPTSFWVNPFGLHFSLINDDDLLRVSEDGEVLDGGRNTRLNLAAYAIHVELHRARPDVLCAAHAHTVYGRAMCSTGRPLRMLTQDFCVFWRDIVLYENFGGVVLAAEEGRAIASALGGRKAALLANHGLLVAGPSIEATVAWFVMLEKCCQVQLLAEAAVGGGAANCSGDVVTIGDEEAQATWEVVGSGEHGYFMGLPLFQVAEREFGESTSMGRGMQSLDA
;
A
#
# COMPACT_ATOMS: atom_id res chain seq x y z
N MET A 1 27.16 13.22 -4.51
CA MET A 1 27.12 11.96 -3.73
C MET A 1 26.23 11.02 -4.51
N ALA A 2 26.72 9.85 -4.89
CA ALA A 2 25.94 8.90 -5.69
C ALA A 2 24.81 8.32 -4.83
N PRO A 3 23.59 8.10 -5.39
CA PRO A 3 22.52 7.46 -4.67
C PRO A 3 22.90 6.00 -4.38
N SER A 4 22.66 5.56 -3.15
CA SER A 4 22.84 4.16 -2.76
C SER A 4 21.85 3.33 -3.57
N SER A 5 22.38 2.44 -4.39
CA SER A 5 21.62 1.41 -5.10
C SER A 5 20.84 0.57 -4.09
N VAL A 6 19.54 0.48 -4.27
CA VAL A 6 18.73 -0.59 -3.67
C VAL A 6 19.33 -1.89 -4.22
N GLU A 7 20.07 -2.62 -3.39
CA GLU A 7 20.51 -3.96 -3.75
C GLU A 7 19.27 -4.83 -3.90
N VAL A 8 18.90 -5.05 -5.15
CA VAL A 8 18.08 -6.21 -5.51
C VAL A 8 18.97 -7.41 -5.19
N MET A 9 18.74 -8.06 -4.06
CA MET A 9 19.53 -9.22 -3.64
C MET A 9 19.42 -10.31 -4.70
N ILE A 10 20.45 -10.38 -5.55
CA ILE A 10 20.64 -11.48 -6.48
C ILE A 10 21.32 -12.59 -5.68
N ASP A 11 20.53 -13.53 -5.19
CA ASP A 11 21.03 -14.69 -4.45
C ASP A 11 21.73 -15.66 -5.41
N GLN A 12 23.04 -15.81 -5.24
CA GLN A 12 23.84 -16.86 -5.88
C GLN A 12 23.84 -18.11 -4.99
N ARG A 13 22.80 -18.95 -5.08
CA ARG A 13 22.84 -20.28 -4.47
C ARG A 13 22.77 -21.40 -5.51
N PRO A 14 23.52 -22.50 -5.32
CA PRO A 14 23.54 -23.62 -6.26
C PRO A 14 22.25 -24.44 -6.14
N THR A 15 21.83 -25.03 -7.28
CA THR A 15 20.66 -25.89 -7.46
C THR A 15 20.55 -26.99 -6.39
N PRO A 16 19.40 -27.13 -5.70
CA PRO A 16 19.19 -28.25 -4.76
C PRO A 16 18.84 -29.53 -5.50
N GLY A 17 19.58 -30.59 -5.14
CA GLY A 17 19.25 -31.96 -5.50
C GLY A 17 17.92 -32.39 -4.91
N LYS A 18 17.20 -33.27 -5.63
CA LYS A 18 15.92 -33.86 -5.24
C LYS A 18 15.99 -34.49 -3.83
N SER A 19 15.27 -33.86 -2.88
CA SER A 19 15.04 -34.44 -1.57
C SER A 19 13.55 -34.79 -1.41
N SER A 20 13.32 -36.03 -0.98
CA SER A 20 12.04 -36.66 -0.72
C SER A 20 11.16 -35.88 0.27
N ARG A 21 9.89 -35.67 -0.07
CA ARG A 21 8.86 -35.16 0.83
C ARG A 21 8.70 -36.07 2.06
N ALA A 22 9.13 -35.58 3.22
CA ALA A 22 8.67 -36.10 4.49
C ALA A 22 7.44 -35.27 4.92
N ALA A 23 6.31 -35.95 5.18
CA ALA A 23 5.11 -35.33 5.72
C ALA A 23 5.41 -34.78 7.12
N SER A 24 5.40 -33.47 7.32
CA SER A 24 5.51 -32.85 8.63
C SER A 24 4.18 -32.95 9.35
N SER A 25 4.13 -33.77 10.43
CA SER A 25 3.05 -33.76 11.40
C SER A 25 2.94 -32.37 12.03
N GLY A 26 1.81 -31.69 11.83
CA GLY A 26 1.55 -30.38 12.42
C GLY A 26 1.65 -30.42 13.94
N LYS A 27 2.69 -29.82 14.50
CA LYS A 27 2.75 -29.47 15.91
C LYS A 27 1.78 -28.33 16.15
N GLN A 28 0.71 -28.55 16.88
CA GLN A 28 -0.05 -27.47 17.52
C GLN A 28 0.89 -26.70 18.45
N THR A 29 1.29 -25.50 18.04
CA THR A 29 2.08 -24.61 18.89
C THR A 29 1.16 -23.93 19.87
N ASN A 30 1.38 -24.15 21.16
CA ASN A 30 0.69 -23.41 22.22
C ASN A 30 1.09 -21.94 22.18
N PHE A 31 0.16 -21.06 21.87
CA PHE A 31 0.27 -19.61 21.95
C PHE A 31 0.56 -19.17 23.40
N ARG A 32 1.81 -19.10 23.80
CA ARG A 32 2.24 -18.63 25.14
C ARG A 32 3.59 -17.91 25.13
N SER A 33 4.08 -17.39 24.02
CA SER A 33 5.22 -16.47 24.09
C SER A 33 4.69 -15.04 24.04
N GLY A 34 4.96 -14.25 25.05
CA GLY A 34 4.70 -12.82 25.05
C GLY A 34 5.72 -12.01 24.23
N ASP A 35 6.50 -12.67 23.38
CA ASP A 35 7.48 -12.04 22.50
C ASP A 35 6.83 -11.74 21.14
N PRO A 36 6.69 -10.45 20.76
CA PRO A 36 6.08 -10.05 19.50
C PRO A 36 6.77 -10.63 18.25
N SER A 37 8.09 -10.82 18.29
CA SER A 37 8.87 -11.37 17.16
C SER A 37 8.51 -12.82 16.89
N VAL A 38 8.34 -13.63 17.95
CA VAL A 38 7.92 -15.03 17.86
C VAL A 38 6.47 -15.14 17.40
N ALA A 39 5.61 -14.24 17.86
CA ALA A 39 4.22 -14.21 17.43
C ALA A 39 4.11 -13.89 15.93
N LEU A 40 4.88 -12.92 15.45
CA LEU A 40 4.94 -12.56 14.04
C LEU A 40 5.45 -13.71 13.18
N GLU A 41 6.56 -14.36 13.56
CA GLU A 41 7.12 -15.51 12.84
C GLU A 41 6.10 -16.68 12.77
N GLN A 42 5.39 -16.93 13.86
CA GLN A 42 4.33 -17.97 13.89
C GLN A 42 3.12 -17.62 13.00
N MET A 43 2.79 -16.33 12.86
CA MET A 43 1.69 -15.86 12.02
C MET A 43 2.05 -15.87 10.53
N LEU A 44 3.26 -15.48 10.19
CA LEU A 44 3.69 -15.34 8.78
C LEU A 44 4.07 -16.66 8.14
N GLY A 45 4.60 -17.64 8.92
CA GLY A 45 4.95 -18.94 8.41
C GLY A 45 6.15 -18.91 7.45
N ASP A 46 5.94 -19.33 6.21
CA ASP A 46 7.01 -19.46 5.21
C ASP A 46 7.36 -18.11 4.53
N ALA A 47 8.55 -18.04 3.93
CA ALA A 47 9.08 -16.84 3.27
C ALA A 47 8.18 -16.28 2.14
N GLU A 48 7.33 -17.11 1.53
CA GLU A 48 6.37 -16.68 0.49
C GLU A 48 5.27 -15.73 1.01
N THR A 49 5.10 -15.66 2.33
CA THR A 49 4.09 -14.81 2.97
C THR A 49 4.65 -13.48 3.48
N THR A 50 5.96 -13.26 3.44
CA THR A 50 6.63 -12.12 4.05
C THR A 50 6.98 -10.99 3.07
N GLY A 51 6.99 -11.27 1.78
CA GLY A 51 7.33 -10.27 0.76
C GLY A 51 7.12 -10.75 -0.66
N PRO A 52 7.33 -9.89 -1.64
CA PRO A 52 7.25 -10.25 -3.05
C PRO A 52 8.30 -11.32 -3.40
N PRO A 53 8.02 -12.17 -4.40
CA PRO A 53 8.97 -13.19 -4.84
C PRO A 53 10.26 -12.56 -5.36
N THR A 54 11.38 -13.28 -5.21
CA THR A 54 12.67 -12.87 -5.77
C THR A 54 12.78 -13.30 -7.24
N PHE A 55 13.39 -12.45 -8.06
CA PHE A 55 13.51 -12.67 -9.50
C PHE A 55 14.96 -12.71 -9.96
N HIS A 56 15.34 -13.73 -10.73
CA HIS A 56 16.66 -13.78 -11.38
C HIS A 56 16.77 -12.86 -12.62
N SER A 57 15.63 -12.44 -13.17
CA SER A 57 15.56 -11.57 -14.34
C SER A 57 14.91 -10.24 -13.98
N PRO A 58 15.60 -9.11 -14.17
CA PRO A 58 15.00 -7.77 -13.97
C PRO A 58 13.75 -7.54 -14.82
N ALA A 59 13.71 -8.10 -16.04
CA ALA A 59 12.54 -8.00 -16.90
C ALA A 59 11.32 -8.77 -16.33
N ARG A 60 11.54 -9.93 -15.69
CA ARG A 60 10.47 -10.66 -14.99
C ARG A 60 10.00 -9.91 -13.73
N ALA A 61 10.92 -9.32 -12.98
CA ALA A 61 10.56 -8.46 -11.86
C ALA A 61 9.66 -7.30 -12.29
N ARG A 62 10.04 -6.59 -13.37
CA ARG A 62 9.23 -5.51 -13.92
C ARG A 62 7.85 -5.99 -14.37
N ALA A 63 7.76 -7.10 -15.09
CA ALA A 63 6.50 -7.68 -15.54
C ALA A 63 5.60 -8.03 -14.34
N TYR A 64 6.16 -8.63 -13.30
CA TYR A 64 5.44 -8.96 -12.07
C TYR A 64 4.92 -7.70 -11.37
N PHE A 65 5.74 -6.66 -11.17
CA PHE A 65 5.28 -5.43 -10.51
C PHE A 65 4.23 -4.67 -11.32
N LYS A 66 4.34 -4.65 -12.65
CA LYS A 66 3.29 -4.10 -13.51
C LYS A 66 1.98 -4.86 -13.37
N HIS A 67 2.04 -6.20 -13.39
CA HIS A 67 0.88 -7.05 -13.18
C HIS A 67 0.24 -6.78 -11.81
N ARG A 68 1.03 -6.82 -10.73
CA ARG A 68 0.52 -6.57 -9.36
C ARG A 68 -0.06 -5.15 -9.22
N LEU A 69 0.55 -4.17 -9.86
CA LEU A 69 0.03 -2.79 -9.85
C LEU A 69 -1.32 -2.71 -10.61
N ALA A 70 -1.47 -3.37 -11.74
CA ALA A 70 -2.76 -3.45 -12.45
C ALA A 70 -3.84 -4.12 -11.57
N ILE A 71 -3.51 -5.22 -10.88
CA ILE A 71 -4.41 -5.87 -9.92
C ILE A 71 -4.74 -4.94 -8.74
N ALA A 72 -3.78 -4.15 -8.25
CA ALA A 72 -4.03 -3.16 -7.19
C ALA A 72 -5.10 -2.12 -7.59
N PHE A 73 -5.09 -1.64 -8.84
CA PHE A 73 -6.13 -0.76 -9.35
C PHE A 73 -7.50 -1.44 -9.41
N ARG A 74 -7.56 -2.74 -9.76
CA ARG A 74 -8.81 -3.52 -9.73
C ARG A 74 -9.34 -3.64 -8.29
N ILE A 75 -8.48 -3.90 -7.31
CA ILE A 75 -8.86 -3.90 -5.89
C ILE A 75 -9.41 -2.54 -5.49
N PHE A 76 -8.75 -1.44 -5.85
CA PHE A 76 -9.25 -0.09 -5.55
C PHE A 76 -10.64 0.15 -6.17
N ALA A 77 -10.86 -0.30 -7.40
CA ALA A 77 -12.19 -0.20 -8.03
C ALA A 77 -13.25 -1.03 -7.31
N GLN A 78 -12.94 -2.25 -6.85
CA GLN A 78 -13.85 -3.11 -6.07
C GLN A 78 -14.25 -2.46 -4.74
N PHE A 79 -13.33 -1.74 -4.09
CA PHE A 79 -13.61 -1.00 -2.85
C PHE A 79 -14.27 0.38 -3.09
N GLY A 80 -14.50 0.76 -4.34
CA GLY A 80 -15.10 2.07 -4.67
C GLY A 80 -14.13 3.25 -4.52
N PHE A 81 -12.81 3.02 -4.58
CA PHE A 81 -11.79 4.06 -4.46
C PHE A 81 -11.45 4.73 -5.80
N CYS A 82 -12.40 4.77 -6.72
CA CYS A 82 -12.26 5.36 -8.04
C CYS A 82 -13.21 6.57 -8.16
N GLU A 83 -12.80 7.71 -7.67
CA GLU A 83 -13.58 8.96 -7.65
C GLU A 83 -13.28 9.80 -8.90
N GLY A 84 -13.99 9.51 -9.98
CA GLY A 84 -13.82 10.21 -11.26
C GLY A 84 -12.43 10.00 -11.85
N VAL A 85 -11.62 11.05 -11.89
CA VAL A 85 -10.22 11.01 -12.37
C VAL A 85 -9.21 11.18 -11.23
N ALA A 86 -9.67 11.26 -9.99
CA ALA A 86 -8.82 11.41 -8.82
C ALA A 86 -8.28 10.04 -8.37
N GLY A 87 -7.11 10.09 -7.75
CA GLY A 87 -6.45 8.89 -7.23
C GLY A 87 -5.43 8.29 -8.20
N HIS A 88 -4.42 7.68 -7.62
CA HIS A 88 -3.31 7.05 -8.33
C HIS A 88 -2.53 6.13 -7.39
N ILE A 89 -1.90 5.13 -7.98
CA ILE A 89 -0.95 4.25 -7.30
C ILE A 89 0.32 4.28 -8.12
N THR A 90 1.46 4.51 -7.47
CA THR A 90 2.77 4.45 -8.11
C THR A 90 3.57 3.28 -7.57
N CYS A 91 4.37 2.66 -8.43
CA CYS A 91 5.32 1.63 -8.06
C CYS A 91 6.68 1.95 -8.68
N ARG A 92 7.73 1.96 -7.87
CA ARG A 92 9.11 2.16 -8.32
C ARG A 92 9.51 1.07 -9.30
N ASP A 93 10.15 1.44 -10.41
CA ASP A 93 10.61 0.48 -11.40
C ASP A 93 11.81 -0.33 -10.85
N PRO A 94 11.79 -1.67 -10.92
CA PRO A 94 12.86 -2.50 -10.37
C PRO A 94 14.14 -2.48 -11.20
N ILE A 95 14.11 -1.95 -12.43
CA ILE A 95 15.28 -1.84 -13.30
C ILE A 95 15.90 -0.45 -13.22
N ASP A 96 15.03 0.57 -13.16
CA ASP A 96 15.41 1.98 -13.09
C ASP A 96 14.69 2.63 -11.90
N PRO A 97 15.30 2.59 -10.71
CA PRO A 97 14.68 3.11 -9.48
C PRO A 97 14.40 4.61 -9.47
N THR A 98 14.87 5.36 -10.46
CA THR A 98 14.56 6.77 -10.67
C THR A 98 13.30 6.99 -11.52
N SER A 99 12.63 5.91 -11.91
CA SER A 99 11.36 5.96 -12.63
C SER A 99 10.26 5.15 -11.92
N PHE A 100 9.01 5.47 -12.23
CA PHE A 100 7.85 4.90 -11.53
C PHE A 100 6.77 4.49 -12.52
N TRP A 101 6.10 3.38 -12.26
CA TRP A 101 4.89 2.96 -12.94
C TRP A 101 3.67 3.61 -12.28
N VAL A 102 2.75 4.12 -13.10
CA VAL A 102 1.53 4.82 -12.65
C VAL A 102 0.40 4.60 -13.66
N ASN A 103 -0.85 4.81 -13.24
CA ASN A 103 -2.01 4.75 -14.13
C ASN A 103 -2.04 5.92 -15.14
N PRO A 104 -2.54 5.69 -16.36
CA PRO A 104 -2.84 6.78 -17.29
C PRO A 104 -4.02 7.62 -16.77
N PHE A 105 -3.96 8.93 -16.99
CA PHE A 105 -5.02 9.85 -16.58
C PHE A 105 -6.30 9.62 -17.38
N GLY A 106 -7.43 9.51 -16.67
CA GLY A 106 -8.76 9.40 -17.26
C GLY A 106 -9.19 7.99 -17.65
N LEU A 107 -8.41 6.95 -17.31
CA LEU A 107 -8.83 5.56 -17.43
C LEU A 107 -9.37 5.08 -16.07
N HIS A 108 -10.59 4.52 -16.07
CA HIS A 108 -11.20 3.98 -14.85
C HIS A 108 -10.38 2.81 -14.29
N PHE A 109 -10.20 2.74 -12.99
CA PHE A 109 -9.34 1.74 -12.33
C PHE A 109 -9.72 0.29 -12.66
N SER A 110 -11.02 0.00 -12.82
CA SER A 110 -11.48 -1.34 -13.22
C SER A 110 -11.09 -1.75 -14.65
N LEU A 111 -10.58 -0.84 -15.46
CA LEU A 111 -10.18 -1.10 -16.85
C LEU A 111 -8.68 -1.18 -17.04
N ILE A 112 -7.89 -0.78 -16.03
CA ILE A 112 -6.44 -0.72 -16.13
C ILE A 112 -5.86 -2.14 -16.23
N ASN A 113 -5.02 -2.35 -17.24
CA ASN A 113 -4.17 -3.52 -17.43
C ASN A 113 -2.70 -3.12 -17.30
N ASP A 114 -1.82 -4.09 -17.20
CA ASP A 114 -0.37 -3.88 -17.13
C ASP A 114 0.20 -3.14 -18.37
N ASP A 115 -0.41 -3.35 -19.55
CA ASP A 115 -0.03 -2.65 -20.79
C ASP A 115 -0.51 -1.19 -20.86
N ASP A 116 -1.44 -0.78 -20.00
CA ASP A 116 -1.91 0.61 -19.93
C ASP A 116 -1.01 1.49 -19.04
N LEU A 117 -0.21 0.87 -18.16
CA LEU A 117 0.60 1.58 -17.19
C LEU A 117 1.68 2.42 -17.86
N LEU A 118 1.92 3.64 -17.33
CA LEU A 118 2.96 4.55 -17.77
C LEU A 118 4.19 4.41 -16.89
N ARG A 119 5.38 4.34 -17.48
CA ARG A 119 6.63 4.56 -16.77
C ARG A 119 7.05 6.00 -16.92
N VAL A 120 7.25 6.69 -15.81
CA VAL A 120 7.49 8.14 -15.76
C VAL A 120 8.78 8.41 -15.00
N SER A 121 9.62 9.30 -15.52
CA SER A 121 10.85 9.76 -14.85
C SER A 121 10.53 10.68 -13.68
N GLU A 122 11.50 10.94 -12.80
CA GLU A 122 11.38 11.92 -11.73
C GLU A 122 11.05 13.35 -12.22
N ASP A 123 11.32 13.66 -13.47
CA ASP A 123 11.02 14.97 -14.07
C ASP A 123 9.64 15.01 -14.74
N GLY A 124 8.88 13.91 -14.66
CA GLY A 124 7.52 13.81 -15.23
C GLY A 124 7.49 13.47 -16.72
N GLU A 125 8.60 13.02 -17.31
CA GLU A 125 8.65 12.55 -18.69
C GLU A 125 8.12 11.11 -18.77
N VAL A 126 7.19 10.83 -19.70
CA VAL A 126 6.69 9.49 -19.98
C VAL A 126 7.72 8.74 -20.82
N LEU A 127 8.38 7.77 -20.20
CA LEU A 127 9.47 6.98 -20.78
C LEU A 127 8.98 5.72 -21.51
N ASP A 128 7.81 5.19 -21.08
CA ASP A 128 7.20 3.98 -21.61
C ASP A 128 5.71 3.99 -21.27
N GLY A 129 4.88 3.24 -21.98
CA GLY A 129 3.46 3.15 -21.64
C GLY A 129 2.55 2.72 -22.78
N GLY A 130 1.27 2.60 -22.43
CA GLY A 130 0.20 2.19 -23.33
C GLY A 130 -0.25 3.28 -24.32
N ARG A 131 -1.45 3.09 -24.88
CA ARG A 131 -2.03 4.01 -25.89
C ARG A 131 -2.37 5.39 -25.31
N ASN A 132 -2.77 5.45 -24.04
CA ASN A 132 -3.07 6.70 -23.34
C ASN A 132 -1.86 7.11 -22.51
N THR A 133 -1.07 8.05 -23.00
CA THR A 133 0.14 8.59 -22.37
C THR A 133 -0.11 9.83 -21.54
N ARG A 134 -1.39 10.20 -21.27
CA ARG A 134 -1.71 11.35 -20.44
C ARG A 134 -1.39 11.04 -18.97
N LEU A 135 -0.59 11.89 -18.35
CA LEU A 135 -0.22 11.85 -16.95
C LEU A 135 -1.00 12.90 -16.17
N ASN A 136 -1.48 12.55 -14.98
CA ASN A 136 -1.97 13.51 -13.99
C ASN A 136 -0.77 14.16 -13.27
N LEU A 137 -0.33 15.32 -13.77
CA LEU A 137 0.86 16.01 -13.23
C LEU A 137 0.69 16.46 -11.78
N ALA A 138 -0.52 16.86 -11.36
CA ALA A 138 -0.79 17.25 -9.98
C ALA A 138 -0.61 16.06 -9.02
N ALA A 139 -1.15 14.93 -9.40
CA ALA A 139 -1.00 13.67 -8.66
C ALA A 139 0.47 13.23 -8.63
N TYR A 140 1.14 13.31 -9.77
CA TYR A 140 2.53 12.88 -9.90
C TYR A 140 3.48 13.71 -9.03
N ALA A 141 3.24 15.03 -8.89
CA ALA A 141 4.07 15.93 -8.09
C ALA A 141 4.18 15.49 -6.61
N ILE A 142 3.11 14.94 -6.02
CA ILE A 142 3.14 14.39 -4.65
C ILE A 142 3.99 13.13 -4.61
N HIS A 143 3.74 12.18 -5.53
CA HIS A 143 4.37 10.87 -5.49
C HIS A 143 5.86 10.91 -5.80
N VAL A 144 6.30 11.74 -6.76
CA VAL A 144 7.72 11.86 -7.10
C VAL A 144 8.54 12.40 -5.91
N GLU A 145 8.04 13.42 -5.22
CA GLU A 145 8.74 13.97 -4.05
C GLU A 145 8.74 12.99 -2.87
N LEU A 146 7.66 12.21 -2.71
CA LEU A 146 7.62 11.11 -1.74
C LEU A 146 8.68 10.05 -2.06
N HIS A 147 8.73 9.56 -3.29
CA HIS A 147 9.70 8.54 -3.70
C HIS A 147 11.15 9.04 -3.61
N ARG A 148 11.40 10.34 -3.90
CA ARG A 148 12.72 10.96 -3.70
C ARG A 148 13.15 10.98 -2.23
N ALA A 149 12.22 11.35 -1.35
CA ALA A 149 12.46 11.42 0.09
C ALA A 149 12.59 10.03 0.76
N ARG A 150 11.99 8.99 0.17
CA ARG A 150 11.83 7.66 0.74
C ARG A 150 12.29 6.56 -0.23
N PRO A 151 13.61 6.29 -0.33
CA PRO A 151 14.13 5.20 -1.15
C PRO A 151 13.63 3.80 -0.74
N ASP A 152 13.20 3.64 0.50
CA ASP A 152 12.63 2.42 1.07
C ASP A 152 11.18 2.16 0.61
N VAL A 153 10.50 3.17 0.07
CA VAL A 153 9.14 3.04 -0.45
C VAL A 153 9.16 2.49 -1.87
N LEU A 154 8.60 1.30 -2.04
CA LEU A 154 8.38 0.71 -3.36
C LEU A 154 7.09 1.23 -3.99
N CYS A 155 6.01 1.33 -3.20
CA CYS A 155 4.68 1.67 -3.68
C CYS A 155 4.07 2.79 -2.83
N ALA A 156 3.37 3.71 -3.48
CA ALA A 156 2.56 4.74 -2.83
C ALA A 156 1.18 4.82 -3.47
N ALA A 157 0.15 5.01 -2.64
CA ALA A 157 -1.24 5.08 -3.07
C ALA A 157 -1.93 6.31 -2.49
N HIS A 158 -2.71 6.99 -3.32
CA HIS A 158 -3.56 8.11 -2.93
C HIS A 158 -4.92 8.00 -3.61
N ALA A 159 -5.99 8.28 -2.87
CA ALA A 159 -7.32 8.38 -3.43
C ALA A 159 -8.22 9.30 -2.57
N HIS A 160 -9.28 9.79 -3.19
CA HIS A 160 -10.30 10.66 -2.59
C HIS A 160 -11.49 9.85 -2.10
N THR A 161 -11.26 8.88 -1.22
CA THR A 161 -12.30 7.98 -0.69
C THR A 161 -13.30 8.70 0.19
N VAL A 162 -14.50 8.15 0.33
CA VAL A 162 -15.62 8.83 1.03
C VAL A 162 -15.29 9.09 2.50
N TYR A 163 -14.88 8.06 3.22
CA TYR A 163 -14.60 8.20 4.66
C TYR A 163 -13.23 8.84 4.93
N GLY A 164 -12.26 8.61 4.04
CA GLY A 164 -10.99 9.32 4.07
C GLY A 164 -11.16 10.82 3.94
N ARG A 165 -11.89 11.30 2.92
CA ARG A 165 -12.21 12.73 2.77
C ARG A 165 -12.99 13.27 3.95
N ALA A 166 -14.00 12.54 4.43
CA ALA A 166 -14.79 12.96 5.58
C ALA A 166 -13.90 13.10 6.81
N MET A 167 -13.02 12.15 7.08
CA MET A 167 -12.06 12.22 8.20
C MET A 167 -11.08 13.38 8.01
N CYS A 168 -10.48 13.54 6.84
CA CYS A 168 -9.57 14.64 6.50
C CYS A 168 -10.22 16.03 6.65
N SER A 169 -11.55 16.12 6.44
CA SER A 169 -12.30 17.37 6.59
C SER A 169 -12.57 17.74 8.06
N THR A 170 -12.39 16.80 9.00
CA THR A 170 -12.55 17.11 10.45
C THR A 170 -11.34 17.83 11.04
N GLY A 171 -10.18 17.76 10.39
CA GLY A 171 -8.90 18.24 10.95
C GLY A 171 -8.46 17.50 12.19
N ARG A 172 -8.97 16.28 12.45
CA ARG A 172 -8.64 15.48 13.63
C ARG A 172 -7.76 14.26 13.26
N PRO A 173 -6.84 13.87 14.15
CA PRO A 173 -6.02 12.69 13.94
C PRO A 173 -6.82 11.38 14.06
N LEU A 174 -6.27 10.30 13.50
CA LEU A 174 -6.75 8.96 13.75
C LEU A 174 -6.47 8.58 15.21
N ARG A 175 -7.49 8.05 15.90
CA ARG A 175 -7.42 7.59 17.30
C ARG A 175 -7.37 6.06 17.34
N MET A 176 -6.69 5.47 18.32
CA MET A 176 -6.61 4.01 18.46
C MET A 176 -7.91 3.45 19.06
N LEU A 177 -8.91 3.18 18.22
CA LEU A 177 -10.25 2.76 18.68
C LEU A 177 -10.45 1.26 18.68
N THR A 178 -9.87 0.53 17.72
CA THR A 178 -9.91 -0.93 17.65
C THR A 178 -8.51 -1.49 17.36
N GLN A 179 -8.34 -2.80 17.47
CA GLN A 179 -7.07 -3.46 17.16
C GLN A 179 -6.51 -3.08 15.78
N ASP A 180 -7.37 -2.95 14.76
CA ASP A 180 -6.95 -2.62 13.39
C ASP A 180 -6.29 -1.23 13.29
N PHE A 181 -6.72 -0.27 14.13
CA PHE A 181 -6.10 1.06 14.18
C PHE A 181 -4.65 1.01 14.65
N CYS A 182 -4.29 0.02 15.48
CA CYS A 182 -2.94 -0.12 16.01
C CYS A 182 -1.89 -0.37 14.93
N VAL A 183 -2.27 -0.84 13.73
CA VAL A 183 -1.38 -0.89 12.56
C VAL A 183 -0.77 0.49 12.25
N PHE A 184 -1.47 1.57 12.61
CA PHE A 184 -1.07 2.95 12.37
C PHE A 184 -0.57 3.68 13.63
N TRP A 185 -0.36 2.97 14.74
CA TRP A 185 0.12 3.60 15.98
C TRP A 185 1.45 4.30 15.76
N ARG A 186 1.49 5.65 15.99
CA ARG A 186 2.63 6.55 15.71
C ARG A 186 3.19 6.48 14.28
N ASP A 187 2.46 5.85 13.37
CA ASP A 187 2.89 5.56 12.00
C ASP A 187 1.94 6.18 10.95
N ILE A 188 1.17 7.16 11.41
CA ILE A 188 0.29 8.01 10.62
C ILE A 188 0.46 9.47 11.03
N VAL A 189 0.27 10.39 10.10
CA VAL A 189 0.30 11.84 10.35
C VAL A 189 -0.95 12.51 9.80
N LEU A 190 -1.43 13.55 10.49
CA LEU A 190 -2.35 14.53 9.93
C LEU A 190 -1.52 15.67 9.32
N TYR A 191 -1.60 15.85 7.99
CA TYR A 191 -1.06 17.00 7.29
C TYR A 191 -2.14 18.07 7.19
N GLU A 192 -2.02 19.13 7.96
CA GLU A 192 -3.08 20.13 8.19
C GLU A 192 -3.18 21.18 7.08
N ASN A 193 -2.16 21.33 6.24
CA ASN A 193 -2.14 22.33 5.20
C ASN A 193 -2.83 21.82 3.93
N PHE A 194 -3.63 22.68 3.29
CA PHE A 194 -4.22 22.44 1.99
C PHE A 194 -3.88 23.61 1.06
N GLY A 195 -2.90 23.41 0.19
CA GLY A 195 -2.43 24.41 -0.77
C GLY A 195 -3.28 24.53 -2.04
N GLY A 196 -4.41 23.83 -2.13
CA GLY A 196 -5.22 23.74 -3.36
C GLY A 196 -4.82 22.54 -4.22
N VAL A 197 -5.06 22.65 -5.54
CA VAL A 197 -4.60 21.61 -6.48
C VAL A 197 -3.07 21.66 -6.56
N VAL A 198 -2.45 20.53 -6.19
CA VAL A 198 -0.98 20.42 -6.15
C VAL A 198 -0.42 20.48 -7.56
N LEU A 199 0.02 21.63 -7.98
CA LEU A 199 0.73 21.83 -9.24
C LEU A 199 2.22 22.11 -9.04
N ALA A 200 2.64 22.27 -7.79
CA ALA A 200 3.99 22.66 -7.43
C ALA A 200 4.69 21.56 -6.62
N ALA A 201 5.96 21.34 -6.91
CA ALA A 201 6.81 20.39 -6.18
C ALA A 201 6.96 20.75 -4.68
N GLU A 202 6.72 22.02 -4.31
CA GLU A 202 6.75 22.51 -2.93
C GLU A 202 5.74 21.77 -2.03
N GLU A 203 4.51 21.62 -2.48
CA GLU A 203 3.47 20.90 -1.73
C GLU A 203 3.83 19.42 -1.62
N GLY A 204 4.30 18.80 -2.70
CA GLY A 204 4.78 17.41 -2.67
C GLY A 204 5.90 17.21 -1.65
N ARG A 205 6.89 18.12 -1.60
CA ARG A 205 7.96 18.08 -0.59
C ARG A 205 7.44 18.29 0.84
N ALA A 206 6.48 19.20 1.04
CA ALA A 206 5.87 19.45 2.33
C ALA A 206 5.12 18.20 2.85
N ILE A 207 4.34 17.53 1.98
CA ILE A 207 3.66 16.28 2.29
C ILE A 207 4.66 15.17 2.60
N ALA A 208 5.70 14.99 1.77
CA ALA A 208 6.74 13.99 1.99
C ALA A 208 7.49 14.23 3.31
N SER A 209 7.82 15.48 3.63
CA SER A 209 8.45 15.87 4.89
C SER A 209 7.54 15.59 6.10
N ALA A 210 6.25 15.90 6.01
CA ALA A 210 5.29 15.63 7.07
C ALA A 210 5.09 14.13 7.31
N LEU A 211 5.03 13.33 6.23
CA LEU A 211 4.97 11.88 6.31
C LEU A 211 6.20 11.33 7.03
N GLY A 212 7.40 11.84 6.72
CA GLY A 212 8.65 11.37 7.29
C GLY A 212 8.83 9.88 7.11
N GLY A 213 9.17 9.15 8.17
CA GLY A 213 9.32 7.69 8.17
C GLY A 213 8.00 6.90 8.24
N ARG A 214 6.86 7.56 8.34
CA ARG A 214 5.55 6.92 8.54
C ARG A 214 5.01 6.29 7.27
N LYS A 215 4.04 5.37 7.43
CA LYS A 215 3.38 4.68 6.32
C LYS A 215 2.14 5.40 5.79
N ALA A 216 1.51 6.28 6.56
CA ALA A 216 0.24 6.88 6.18
C ALA A 216 0.13 8.37 6.53
N ALA A 217 -0.67 9.09 5.76
CA ALA A 217 -1.07 10.47 6.04
C ALA A 217 -2.56 10.68 5.76
N LEU A 218 -3.21 11.43 6.66
CA LEU A 218 -4.48 12.11 6.41
C LEU A 218 -4.14 13.51 5.87
N LEU A 219 -4.47 13.78 4.62
CA LEU A 219 -4.26 15.11 4.01
C LEU A 219 -5.52 15.94 4.24
N ALA A 220 -5.45 16.96 5.11
CA ALA A 220 -6.60 17.79 5.45
C ALA A 220 -7.30 18.36 4.20
N ASN A 221 -8.63 18.26 4.17
CA ASN A 221 -9.48 18.68 3.04
C ASN A 221 -9.14 18.03 1.68
N HIS A 222 -8.41 16.91 1.66
CA HIS A 222 -7.94 16.30 0.43
C HIS A 222 -8.29 14.79 0.37
N GLY A 223 -7.52 13.94 1.05
CA GLY A 223 -7.71 12.50 0.98
C GLY A 223 -6.63 11.73 1.73
N LEU A 224 -6.56 10.43 1.46
CA LEU A 224 -5.61 9.52 2.10
C LEU A 224 -4.35 9.33 1.26
N LEU A 225 -3.19 9.22 1.92
CA LEU A 225 -1.93 8.83 1.31
C LEU A 225 -1.32 7.67 2.12
N VAL A 226 -0.90 6.61 1.44
CA VAL A 226 -0.22 5.46 2.04
C VAL A 226 1.01 5.11 1.23
N ALA A 227 2.10 4.80 1.91
CA ALA A 227 3.39 4.44 1.34
C ALA A 227 3.93 3.16 1.98
N GLY A 228 4.41 2.22 1.17
CA GLY A 228 4.84 0.91 1.68
C GLY A 228 5.97 0.25 0.89
N PRO A 229 6.56 -0.81 1.49
CA PRO A 229 7.68 -1.54 0.90
C PRO A 229 7.24 -2.55 -0.18
N SER A 230 5.93 -2.77 -0.35
CA SER A 230 5.36 -3.62 -1.40
C SER A 230 4.02 -3.07 -1.85
N ILE A 231 3.55 -3.51 -3.02
CA ILE A 231 2.24 -3.14 -3.57
C ILE A 231 1.14 -3.68 -2.65
N GLU A 232 1.29 -4.93 -2.19
CA GLU A 232 0.36 -5.62 -1.33
C GLU A 232 0.17 -4.92 0.01
N ALA A 233 1.28 -4.57 0.69
CA ALA A 233 1.24 -3.85 1.97
C ALA A 233 0.57 -2.48 1.80
N THR A 234 0.92 -1.73 0.74
CA THR A 234 0.35 -0.41 0.47
C THR A 234 -1.15 -0.49 0.26
N VAL A 235 -1.64 -1.46 -0.53
CA VAL A 235 -3.06 -1.66 -0.80
C VAL A 235 -3.80 -2.10 0.47
N ALA A 236 -3.25 -3.06 1.23
CA ALA A 236 -3.86 -3.54 2.47
C ALA A 236 -4.01 -2.40 3.50
N TRP A 237 -2.95 -1.63 3.71
CA TRP A 237 -2.98 -0.49 4.62
C TRP A 237 -3.93 0.61 4.14
N PHE A 238 -4.04 0.83 2.83
CA PHE A 238 -4.98 1.81 2.29
C PHE A 238 -6.44 1.41 2.54
N VAL A 239 -6.80 0.16 2.25
CA VAL A 239 -8.13 -0.39 2.53
C VAL A 239 -8.44 -0.34 4.02
N MET A 240 -7.47 -0.70 4.87
CA MET A 240 -7.63 -0.65 6.33
C MET A 240 -7.79 0.79 6.82
N LEU A 241 -7.01 1.74 6.32
CA LEU A 241 -7.09 3.14 6.72
C LEU A 241 -8.47 3.74 6.41
N GLU A 242 -9.02 3.46 5.21
CA GLU A 242 -10.37 3.90 4.86
C GLU A 242 -11.42 3.34 5.82
N LYS A 243 -11.31 2.04 6.18
CA LYS A 243 -12.21 1.42 7.17
C LYS A 243 -12.02 2.00 8.56
N CYS A 244 -10.81 2.31 8.99
CA CYS A 244 -10.55 2.99 10.25
C CYS A 244 -11.19 4.39 10.26
N CYS A 245 -11.08 5.15 9.17
CA CYS A 245 -11.76 6.44 9.05
C CYS A 245 -13.28 6.28 9.20
N GLN A 246 -13.88 5.29 8.53
CA GLN A 246 -15.30 4.98 8.65
C GLN A 246 -15.70 4.66 10.09
N VAL A 247 -14.97 3.75 10.74
CA VAL A 247 -15.26 3.32 12.13
C VAL A 247 -15.15 4.49 13.10
N GLN A 248 -14.11 5.33 12.98
CA GLN A 248 -13.96 6.49 13.87
C GLN A 248 -15.12 7.47 13.70
N LEU A 249 -15.48 7.84 12.47
CA LEU A 249 -16.58 8.75 12.19
C LEU A 249 -17.91 8.22 12.73
N LEU A 250 -18.19 6.92 12.56
CA LEU A 250 -19.42 6.29 13.07
C LEU A 250 -19.44 6.22 14.61
N ALA A 251 -18.32 5.84 15.23
CA ALA A 251 -18.22 5.77 16.69
C ALA A 251 -18.38 7.14 17.34
N GLU A 252 -17.71 8.17 16.79
CA GLU A 252 -17.82 9.54 17.30
C GLU A 252 -19.23 10.12 17.08
N ALA A 253 -19.88 9.83 15.95
CA ALA A 253 -21.26 10.21 15.72
C ALA A 253 -22.23 9.53 16.71
N ALA A 254 -22.00 8.27 17.04
CA ALA A 254 -22.83 7.52 17.99
C ALA A 254 -22.75 8.10 19.40
N VAL A 255 -21.60 8.55 19.87
CA VAL A 255 -21.45 9.15 21.22
C VAL A 255 -21.78 10.64 21.24
N GLY A 256 -21.56 11.37 20.13
CA GLY A 256 -21.82 12.81 20.01
C GLY A 256 -23.26 13.17 19.59
N GLY A 257 -24.04 12.21 19.11
CA GLY A 257 -25.33 12.42 18.44
C GLY A 257 -26.54 12.73 19.34
N GLY A 258 -26.35 13.12 20.61
CA GLY A 258 -27.42 13.63 21.45
C GLY A 258 -28.50 12.61 21.83
N ALA A 259 -28.28 11.32 21.65
CA ALA A 259 -29.10 10.30 22.31
C ALA A 259 -28.97 10.52 23.83
N ALA A 260 -30.08 10.72 24.51
CA ALA A 260 -30.19 11.26 25.89
C ALA A 260 -29.37 10.52 26.98
N ASN A 261 -28.61 9.51 26.62
CA ASN A 261 -27.80 8.69 27.53
C ASN A 261 -26.34 8.47 27.06
N CYS A 262 -25.86 9.12 26.00
CA CYS A 262 -24.50 8.93 25.45
C CYS A 262 -23.70 10.24 25.51
N SER A 263 -23.47 10.78 26.69
CA SER A 263 -22.60 11.97 26.92
C SER A 263 -21.17 11.54 27.24
N GLY A 264 -20.56 10.71 26.39
CA GLY A 264 -19.22 10.20 26.60
C GLY A 264 -18.32 10.42 25.38
N ASP A 265 -17.01 10.31 25.57
CA ASP A 265 -16.05 10.15 24.46
C ASP A 265 -15.97 8.67 24.03
N VAL A 266 -15.48 8.41 22.83
CA VAL A 266 -15.20 7.04 22.37
C VAL A 266 -14.10 6.41 23.24
N VAL A 267 -14.23 5.11 23.50
CA VAL A 267 -13.20 4.34 24.21
C VAL A 267 -11.98 4.15 23.31
N THR A 268 -10.81 4.48 23.83
CA THR A 268 -9.54 4.31 23.12
C THR A 268 -8.70 3.20 23.74
N ILE A 269 -7.91 2.53 22.93
CA ILE A 269 -6.86 1.60 23.37
C ILE A 269 -5.74 2.42 24.00
N GLY A 270 -5.17 1.93 25.12
CA GLY A 270 -4.03 2.53 25.78
C GLY A 270 -2.77 2.53 24.92
N ASP A 271 -1.84 3.44 25.19
CA ASP A 271 -0.64 3.61 24.35
C ASP A 271 0.28 2.37 24.41
N GLU A 272 0.35 1.70 25.57
CA GLU A 272 1.14 0.48 25.77
C GLU A 272 0.57 -0.70 24.96
N GLU A 273 -0.74 -0.90 25.00
CA GLU A 273 -1.41 -1.97 24.23
C GLU A 273 -1.39 -1.69 22.72
N ALA A 274 -1.52 -0.42 22.35
CA ALA A 274 -1.43 0.00 20.95
C ALA A 274 -0.02 -0.22 20.40
N GLN A 275 1.02 0.10 21.18
CA GLN A 275 2.41 -0.18 20.84
C GLN A 275 2.67 -1.67 20.70
N ALA A 276 2.33 -2.46 21.70
CA ALA A 276 2.53 -3.90 21.69
C ALA A 276 1.83 -4.58 20.50
N THR A 277 0.64 -4.09 20.14
CA THR A 277 -0.07 -4.55 18.96
C THR A 277 0.65 -4.15 17.67
N TRP A 278 1.10 -2.89 17.57
CA TRP A 278 1.84 -2.38 16.41
C TRP A 278 3.14 -3.16 16.17
N GLU A 279 3.87 -3.53 17.22
CA GLU A 279 5.09 -4.35 17.13
C GLU A 279 4.84 -5.71 16.46
N VAL A 280 3.63 -6.25 16.57
CA VAL A 280 3.24 -7.51 15.91
C VAL A 280 2.71 -7.28 14.50
N VAL A 281 1.81 -6.30 14.31
CA VAL A 281 1.03 -6.17 13.05
C VAL A 281 1.44 -4.98 12.18
N GLY A 282 2.34 -4.12 12.64
CA GLY A 282 2.71 -2.88 11.97
C GLY A 282 3.79 -3.03 10.90
N SER A 283 4.48 -4.17 10.81
CA SER A 283 5.61 -4.37 9.90
C SER A 283 5.21 -4.45 8.42
N GLY A 284 6.19 -4.25 7.54
CA GLY A 284 6.01 -4.40 6.09
C GLY A 284 5.67 -5.83 5.68
N GLU A 285 6.27 -6.82 6.33
CA GLU A 285 5.99 -8.25 6.12
C GLU A 285 4.55 -8.58 6.49
N HIS A 286 4.09 -8.09 7.64
CA HIS A 286 2.69 -8.29 8.04
C HIS A 286 1.74 -7.57 7.08
N GLY A 287 2.08 -6.35 6.64
CA GLY A 287 1.33 -5.61 5.63
C GLY A 287 1.22 -6.38 4.31
N TYR A 288 2.33 -6.99 3.85
CA TYR A 288 2.33 -7.87 2.68
C TYR A 288 1.38 -9.06 2.87
N PHE A 289 1.51 -9.79 3.98
CA PHE A 289 0.65 -10.91 4.33
C PHE A 289 -0.83 -10.54 4.37
N MET A 290 -1.16 -9.41 4.99
CA MET A 290 -2.53 -8.86 5.03
C MET A 290 -3.09 -8.55 3.65
N GLY A 291 -2.23 -8.19 2.71
CA GLY A 291 -2.62 -7.91 1.32
C GLY A 291 -2.97 -9.16 0.53
N LEU A 292 -2.33 -10.31 0.83
CA LEU A 292 -2.46 -11.52 0.04
C LEU A 292 -3.91 -11.95 -0.23
N PRO A 293 -4.83 -11.97 0.75
CA PRO A 293 -6.22 -12.36 0.49
C PRO A 293 -6.94 -11.44 -0.49
N LEU A 294 -6.66 -10.12 -0.47
CA LEU A 294 -7.24 -9.16 -1.41
C LEU A 294 -6.77 -9.46 -2.83
N PHE A 295 -5.46 -9.69 -2.97
CA PHE A 295 -4.85 -10.02 -4.24
C PHE A 295 -5.29 -11.40 -4.76
N GLN A 296 -5.43 -12.41 -3.90
CA GLN A 296 -5.92 -13.73 -4.29
C GLN A 296 -7.32 -13.69 -4.91
N VAL A 297 -8.23 -12.87 -4.35
CA VAL A 297 -9.56 -12.67 -4.92
C VAL A 297 -9.48 -11.96 -6.26
N ALA A 298 -8.74 -10.86 -6.32
CA ALA A 298 -8.61 -10.07 -7.55
C ALA A 298 -7.86 -10.82 -8.66
N GLU A 299 -6.84 -11.64 -8.33
CA GLU A 299 -6.15 -12.52 -9.28
C GLU A 299 -7.09 -13.56 -9.88
N ARG A 300 -7.94 -14.19 -9.06
CA ARG A 300 -8.93 -15.15 -9.54
C ARG A 300 -9.93 -14.52 -10.50
N GLU A 301 -10.30 -13.27 -10.27
CA GLU A 301 -11.30 -12.55 -11.05
C GLU A 301 -10.71 -11.88 -12.29
N PHE A 302 -9.50 -11.30 -12.18
CA PHE A 302 -8.92 -10.41 -13.19
C PHE A 302 -7.54 -10.83 -13.70
N GLY A 303 -6.87 -11.82 -13.10
CA GLY A 303 -5.47 -12.17 -13.41
C GLY A 303 -5.24 -12.44 -14.90
N GLU A 304 -6.17 -13.09 -15.57
CA GLU A 304 -6.11 -13.37 -17.02
C GLU A 304 -6.24 -12.11 -17.89
N SER A 305 -6.69 -10.99 -17.35
CA SER A 305 -6.78 -9.74 -18.11
C SER A 305 -5.43 -9.09 -18.39
N THR A 306 -4.41 -9.43 -17.63
CA THR A 306 -3.04 -8.90 -17.77
C THR A 306 -2.21 -9.73 -18.75
N SER A 307 -1.15 -9.17 -19.32
CA SER A 307 -0.24 -9.89 -20.23
C SER A 307 0.54 -10.98 -19.48
N MET A 308 0.93 -10.75 -18.25
CA MET A 308 1.61 -11.75 -17.42
C MET A 308 0.67 -12.91 -17.06
N GLY A 309 -0.58 -12.63 -16.67
CA GLY A 309 -1.56 -13.66 -16.34
C GLY A 309 -1.88 -14.56 -17.53
N ARG A 310 -1.99 -13.99 -18.73
CA ARG A 310 -2.11 -14.77 -19.99
C ARG A 310 -0.88 -15.62 -20.31
N GLY A 311 0.31 -15.12 -19.96
CA GLY A 311 1.58 -15.81 -20.21
C GLY A 311 1.88 -16.95 -19.22
N MET A 312 1.40 -16.86 -17.98
CA MET A 312 1.60 -17.92 -16.98
C MET A 312 0.87 -19.22 -17.36
N GLN A 313 -0.33 -19.12 -17.94
CA GLN A 313 -1.07 -20.30 -18.42
C GLN A 313 -0.37 -21.03 -19.55
N SER A 314 0.49 -20.36 -20.34
CA SER A 314 1.24 -20.97 -21.42
C SER A 314 2.52 -21.70 -20.98
N LEU A 315 2.92 -21.56 -19.71
CA LEU A 315 4.11 -22.21 -19.14
C LEU A 315 3.77 -23.45 -18.30
N ASP A 316 2.51 -23.60 -17.90
CA ASP A 316 1.98 -24.76 -17.18
C ASP A 316 1.28 -25.77 -18.11
N ALA A 317 1.23 -25.47 -19.42
CA ALA A 317 0.74 -26.35 -20.48
C ALA A 317 1.91 -26.90 -21.30
#